data_d5251dc158aac4d4d05c5da78a18b84f
#
_entry.id   d5251dc158aac4d4d05c5da78a18b84f
#
_cell.length_a   1.000
_cell.length_b   1.000
_cell.length_c   1.000
_cell.angle_alpha   90.00
_cell.angle_beta   90.00
_cell.angle_gamma   90.00
#
_symmetry.space_group_name_H-M   'P 1'
#
loop_
_entity.id
_entity.type
_entity.pdbx_description
1 polymer ?
#
loop_
_entity_poly.entity_id
_entity_poly.type
_entity_poly.pdbx_seq_one_letter_code
_entity_poly.pdbx_strand_id
1 'polypeptide(L)'
;DAKKETIDAISEFCKLYPKARVVISCRTADYHQIFDGFAEVEVARLSATAVKTIISGWFNGEPPKAAKLLATLENDSTIASLTETPLLLSLLCIQYRNDLVLPNRKTELYRRCVDALLRDWDTSRNFRRDTQYSNLSDDRKEMIFENIAGLTSTGNIEYEFSEAMALEAVSDTIARFGLPANDSKNILVEIESHHGIVEKCSADLYQFSHGTMHEYFMARYIVSKRFEMQTLKKHYEDSRWHTVLAFICAILNDPSPLLEFLVGVSSTENFRNYPTFGKRLSHLLLLHRCMSMGVAIPPALRSN
;
A
#
# COMPACT_ATOMS: atom_id res chain seq x y z
N ASP A 1 9.02 -23.23 10.54
CA ASP A 1 8.68 -21.85 10.14
C ASP A 1 9.57 -21.50 8.95
N ALA A 2 8.97 -21.35 7.78
CA ALA A 2 9.69 -21.14 6.51
C ALA A 2 10.70 -19.97 6.57
N LYS A 3 10.39 -18.92 7.34
CA LYS A 3 11.28 -17.77 7.54
C LYS A 3 12.55 -18.18 8.28
N LYS A 4 12.42 -18.99 9.32
CA LYS A 4 13.56 -19.49 10.10
C LYS A 4 14.44 -20.42 9.25
N GLU A 5 13.84 -21.31 8.50
CA GLU A 5 14.57 -22.20 7.58
C GLU A 5 15.35 -21.41 6.52
N THR A 6 14.76 -20.33 5.98
CA THR A 6 15.43 -19.45 5.02
C THR A 6 16.63 -18.74 5.66
N ILE A 7 16.50 -18.24 6.89
CA ILE A 7 17.58 -17.57 7.62
C ILE A 7 18.71 -18.54 7.92
N ASP A 8 18.38 -19.76 8.36
CA ASP A 8 19.35 -20.81 8.66
C ASP A 8 20.10 -21.23 7.38
N ALA A 9 19.40 -21.40 6.26
CA ALA A 9 20.01 -21.73 4.97
C ALA A 9 20.96 -20.63 4.45
N ILE A 10 20.57 -19.36 4.60
CA ILE A 10 21.45 -18.23 4.23
C ILE A 10 22.70 -18.21 5.11
N SER A 11 22.54 -18.42 6.42
CA SER A 11 23.65 -18.45 7.37
C SER A 11 24.61 -19.60 7.08
N GLU A 12 24.07 -20.76 6.73
CA GLU A 12 24.88 -21.92 6.31
C GLU A 12 25.61 -21.67 5.00
N PHE A 13 24.92 -21.08 4.00
CA PHE A 13 25.55 -20.70 2.74
C PHE A 13 26.73 -19.75 2.94
N CYS A 14 26.59 -18.73 3.80
CA CYS A 14 27.65 -17.78 4.09
C CYS A 14 28.88 -18.46 4.78
N LYS A 15 28.63 -19.46 5.63
CA LYS A 15 29.69 -20.25 6.26
C LYS A 15 30.44 -21.14 5.25
N LEU A 16 29.71 -21.75 4.33
CA LEU A 16 30.28 -22.63 3.29
C LEU A 16 31.04 -21.84 2.23
N TYR A 17 30.62 -20.60 1.94
CA TYR A 17 31.19 -19.77 0.88
C TYR A 17 31.63 -18.39 1.41
N PRO A 18 32.67 -18.31 2.26
CA PRO A 18 33.09 -17.07 2.94
C PRO A 18 33.59 -15.96 2.00
N LYS A 19 33.89 -16.29 0.74
CA LYS A 19 34.26 -15.30 -0.29
C LYS A 19 33.09 -14.81 -1.14
N ALA A 20 31.90 -15.38 -0.98
CA ALA A 20 30.71 -14.93 -1.69
C ALA A 20 30.27 -13.57 -1.15
N ARG A 21 29.86 -12.68 -2.07
CA ARG A 21 29.17 -11.45 -1.69
C ARG A 21 27.67 -11.73 -1.66
N VAL A 22 27.06 -11.61 -0.50
CA VAL A 22 25.64 -11.86 -0.31
C VAL A 22 24.94 -10.54 0.03
N VAL A 23 23.86 -10.23 -0.69
CA VAL A 23 22.97 -9.09 -0.41
C VAL A 23 21.60 -9.65 -0.15
N ILE A 24 20.99 -9.26 0.95
CA ILE A 24 19.66 -9.68 1.36
C ILE A 24 18.81 -8.43 1.43
N SER A 25 17.62 -8.47 0.81
CA SER A 25 16.61 -7.41 0.97
C SER A 25 15.48 -7.95 1.82
N CYS A 26 15.02 -7.13 2.76
CA CYS A 26 13.87 -7.40 3.61
C CYS A 26 13.10 -6.10 3.86
N ARG A 27 11.79 -6.18 4.07
CA ARG A 27 11.03 -5.01 4.50
C ARG A 27 11.41 -4.67 5.94
N THR A 28 11.53 -3.38 6.25
CA THR A 28 11.86 -2.91 7.62
C THR A 28 10.88 -3.45 8.66
N ALA A 29 9.59 -3.52 8.33
CA ALA A 29 8.55 -4.07 9.21
C ALA A 29 8.69 -5.57 9.50
N ASP A 30 9.31 -6.32 8.59
CA ASP A 30 9.49 -7.77 8.67
C ASP A 30 10.88 -8.14 9.20
N TYR A 31 11.77 -7.16 9.33
CA TYR A 31 13.14 -7.38 9.79
C TYR A 31 13.21 -7.43 11.32
N HIS A 32 13.26 -8.63 11.87
CA HIS A 32 13.36 -8.85 13.31
C HIS A 32 14.65 -9.56 13.73
N GLN A 33 15.56 -9.79 12.79
CA GLN A 33 16.75 -10.59 13.04
C GLN A 33 17.98 -9.97 12.41
N ILE A 34 19.04 -9.88 13.21
CA ILE A 34 20.37 -9.46 12.77
C ILE A 34 21.10 -10.70 12.29
N PHE A 35 21.65 -10.64 11.08
CA PHE A 35 22.55 -11.67 10.57
C PHE A 35 23.99 -11.35 11.02
N ASP A 36 24.64 -12.27 11.71
CA ASP A 36 26.02 -12.11 12.11
C ASP A 36 26.93 -11.89 10.89
N GLY A 37 27.73 -10.84 10.94
CA GLY A 37 28.68 -10.51 9.87
C GLY A 37 28.11 -9.76 8.67
N PHE A 38 26.80 -9.41 8.69
CA PHE A 38 26.20 -8.54 7.68
C PHE A 38 26.23 -7.08 8.11
N ALA A 39 26.50 -6.19 7.14
CA ALA A 39 26.27 -4.77 7.32
C ALA A 39 24.81 -4.46 6.98
N GLU A 40 24.10 -3.82 7.90
CA GLU A 40 22.73 -3.38 7.70
C GLU A 40 22.71 -2.02 7.01
N VAL A 41 21.91 -1.92 5.96
CA VAL A 41 21.68 -0.66 5.26
C VAL A 41 20.19 -0.47 5.02
N GLU A 42 19.70 0.71 5.26
CA GLU A 42 18.33 1.08 4.92
C GLU A 42 18.32 1.79 3.56
N VAL A 43 17.37 1.39 2.69
CA VAL A 43 17.18 2.06 1.41
C VAL A 43 16.59 3.43 1.69
N ALA A 44 17.38 4.47 1.46
CA ALA A 44 16.95 5.85 1.65
C ALA A 44 15.82 6.23 0.69
N ARG A 45 15.04 7.22 1.11
CA ARG A 45 14.05 7.86 0.24
C ARG A 45 14.73 8.43 -1.01
N LEU A 46 13.97 8.53 -2.09
CA LEU A 46 14.50 9.08 -3.34
C LEU A 46 14.96 10.52 -3.15
N SER A 47 16.20 10.80 -3.53
CA SER A 47 16.69 12.18 -3.61
C SER A 47 16.05 12.94 -4.78
N ALA A 48 16.03 14.26 -4.75
CA ALA A 48 15.55 15.09 -5.85
C ALA A 48 16.24 14.76 -7.19
N THR A 49 17.52 14.42 -7.16
CA THR A 49 18.28 13.98 -8.34
C THR A 49 17.78 12.65 -8.86
N ALA A 50 17.52 11.68 -7.99
CA ALA A 50 16.97 10.38 -8.38
C ALA A 50 15.56 10.53 -8.98
N VAL A 51 14.70 11.34 -8.35
CA VAL A 51 13.36 11.68 -8.88
C VAL A 51 13.46 12.26 -10.29
N LYS A 52 14.34 13.25 -10.50
CA LYS A 52 14.56 13.85 -11.81
C LYS A 52 15.02 12.82 -12.84
N THR A 53 15.95 11.94 -12.48
CA THR A 53 16.47 10.90 -13.38
C THR A 53 15.36 9.93 -13.76
N ILE A 54 14.56 9.47 -12.80
CA ILE A 54 13.46 8.54 -13.04
C ILE A 54 12.39 9.18 -13.94
N ILE A 55 11.96 10.42 -13.65
CA ILE A 55 10.97 11.13 -14.48
C ILE A 55 11.49 11.33 -15.89
N SER A 56 12.75 11.76 -16.06
CA SER A 56 13.35 11.95 -17.38
C SER A 56 13.43 10.65 -18.17
N GLY A 57 13.76 9.54 -17.51
CA GLY A 57 13.77 8.21 -18.12
C GLY A 57 12.36 7.73 -18.49
N TRP A 58 11.37 7.99 -17.60
CA TRP A 58 9.98 7.59 -17.82
C TRP A 58 9.35 8.27 -19.03
N PHE A 59 9.63 9.57 -19.21
CA PHE A 59 9.17 10.36 -20.34
C PHE A 59 10.24 10.52 -21.43
N ASN A 60 11.08 9.48 -21.60
CA ASN A 60 12.05 9.44 -22.68
C ASN A 60 11.31 9.54 -24.04
N GLY A 61 11.64 10.57 -24.84
CA GLY A 61 10.90 10.92 -26.06
C GLY A 61 9.85 12.02 -25.89
N GLU A 62 9.49 12.40 -24.66
CA GLU A 62 8.55 13.49 -24.34
C GLU A 62 9.15 14.53 -23.34
N PRO A 63 10.33 15.14 -23.63
CA PRO A 63 11.00 16.04 -22.68
C PRO A 63 10.13 17.19 -22.13
N PRO A 64 9.20 17.79 -22.92
CA PRO A 64 8.31 18.82 -22.41
C PRO A 64 7.38 18.32 -21.29
N LYS A 65 6.92 17.06 -21.34
CA LYS A 65 6.12 16.46 -20.27
C LYS A 65 6.94 16.30 -19.00
N ALA A 66 8.16 15.75 -19.12
CA ALA A 66 9.07 15.61 -17.98
C ALA A 66 9.33 16.96 -17.31
N ALA A 67 9.66 17.98 -18.09
CA ALA A 67 9.92 19.33 -17.58
C ALA A 67 8.71 19.92 -16.85
N LYS A 68 7.51 19.77 -17.41
CA LYS A 68 6.27 20.27 -16.80
C LYS A 68 5.95 19.56 -15.48
N LEU A 69 6.12 18.21 -15.42
CA LEU A 69 5.93 17.45 -14.19
C LEU A 69 6.93 17.89 -13.12
N LEU A 70 8.21 18.02 -13.47
CA LEU A 70 9.26 18.49 -12.55
C LEU A 70 8.95 19.89 -12.01
N ALA A 71 8.52 20.83 -12.87
CA ALA A 71 8.11 22.16 -12.43
C ALA A 71 6.90 22.12 -11.48
N THR A 72 5.95 21.21 -11.70
CA THR A 72 4.83 21.00 -10.78
C THR A 72 5.31 20.55 -9.40
N LEU A 73 6.25 19.59 -9.35
CA LEU A 73 6.82 19.09 -8.10
C LEU A 73 7.63 20.17 -7.35
N GLU A 74 8.34 21.03 -8.06
CA GLU A 74 9.10 22.14 -7.46
C GLU A 74 8.17 23.19 -6.83
N ASN A 75 6.98 23.39 -7.37
CA ASN A 75 6.01 24.37 -6.90
C ASN A 75 5.01 23.86 -5.87
N ASP A 76 4.92 22.54 -5.67
CA ASP A 76 3.97 21.91 -4.73
C ASP A 76 4.68 20.89 -3.84
N SER A 77 5.01 21.33 -2.61
CA SER A 77 5.67 20.47 -1.61
C SER A 77 4.82 19.26 -1.20
N THR A 78 3.48 19.37 -1.28
CA THR A 78 2.57 18.28 -0.96
C THR A 78 2.69 17.17 -2.00
N ILE A 79 2.71 17.54 -3.29
CA ILE A 79 2.90 16.59 -4.38
C ILE A 79 4.33 16.06 -4.39
N ALA A 80 5.34 16.92 -4.14
CA ALA A 80 6.73 16.49 -4.04
C ALA A 80 6.94 15.39 -2.99
N SER A 81 6.24 15.46 -1.85
CA SER A 81 6.31 14.40 -0.83
C SER A 81 5.85 13.02 -1.32
N LEU A 82 5.03 12.95 -2.37
CA LEU A 82 4.59 11.69 -2.97
C LEU A 82 5.69 11.01 -3.78
N THR A 83 6.75 11.73 -4.13
CA THR A 83 7.86 11.20 -4.93
C THR A 83 8.97 10.55 -4.10
N GLU A 84 8.82 10.52 -2.78
CA GLU A 84 9.82 9.98 -1.86
C GLU A 84 10.06 8.47 -2.02
N THR A 85 9.11 7.74 -2.60
CA THR A 85 9.21 6.30 -2.83
C THR A 85 9.10 5.97 -4.33
N PRO A 86 9.84 4.95 -4.82
CA PRO A 86 9.77 4.54 -6.23
C PRO A 86 8.36 4.19 -6.69
N LEU A 87 7.57 3.54 -5.83
CA LEU A 87 6.18 3.19 -6.16
C LEU A 87 5.36 4.44 -6.42
N LEU A 88 5.27 5.35 -5.43
CA LEU A 88 4.44 6.56 -5.55
C LEU A 88 4.89 7.41 -6.74
N LEU A 89 6.20 7.50 -6.98
CA LEU A 89 6.73 8.18 -8.16
C LEU A 89 6.27 7.52 -9.47
N SER A 90 6.33 6.20 -9.56
CA SER A 90 5.89 5.47 -10.74
C SER A 90 4.40 5.65 -11.01
N LEU A 91 3.59 5.53 -9.96
CA LEU A 91 2.15 5.74 -10.03
C LEU A 91 1.82 7.19 -10.46
N LEU A 92 2.56 8.15 -9.94
CA LEU A 92 2.44 9.57 -10.32
C LEU A 92 2.79 9.79 -11.79
N CYS A 93 3.83 9.14 -12.29
CA CYS A 93 4.20 9.20 -13.71
C CYS A 93 3.12 8.58 -14.61
N ILE A 94 2.54 7.44 -14.21
CA ILE A 94 1.42 6.80 -14.93
C ILE A 94 0.24 7.77 -15.00
N GLN A 95 -0.17 8.32 -13.84
CA GLN A 95 -1.29 9.25 -13.77
C GLN A 95 -1.05 10.50 -14.62
N TYR A 96 0.14 11.09 -14.51
CA TYR A 96 0.48 12.29 -15.26
C TYR A 96 0.55 12.05 -16.76
N ARG A 97 0.91 10.85 -17.20
CA ARG A 97 0.89 10.48 -18.62
C ARG A 97 -0.52 10.59 -19.20
N ASN A 98 -1.52 10.21 -18.41
CA ASN A 98 -2.91 10.15 -18.85
C ASN A 98 -3.62 11.52 -18.73
N ASP A 99 -3.54 12.19 -17.59
CA ASP A 99 -4.40 13.35 -17.27
C ASP A 99 -3.70 14.70 -17.34
N LEU A 100 -2.36 14.75 -17.34
CA LEU A 100 -1.53 15.96 -17.26
C LEU A 100 -1.78 16.86 -16.04
N VAL A 101 -2.54 16.35 -15.05
CA VAL A 101 -2.87 17.00 -13.77
C VAL A 101 -2.73 16.00 -12.64
N LEU A 102 -2.12 16.41 -11.53
CA LEU A 102 -1.91 15.57 -10.36
C LEU A 102 -2.91 15.86 -9.25
N PRO A 103 -3.39 14.83 -8.54
CA PRO A 103 -4.27 15.01 -7.41
C PRO A 103 -3.51 15.50 -6.17
N ASN A 104 -4.16 16.37 -5.38
CA ASN A 104 -3.58 16.93 -4.16
C ASN A 104 -3.59 15.95 -2.97
N ARG A 105 -4.38 14.85 -3.05
CA ARG A 105 -4.51 13.86 -1.97
C ARG A 105 -3.86 12.55 -2.37
N LYS A 106 -3.09 11.95 -1.46
CA LYS A 106 -2.45 10.63 -1.70
C LYS A 106 -3.49 9.54 -2.02
N THR A 107 -4.61 9.51 -1.31
CA THR A 107 -5.70 8.57 -1.57
C THR A 107 -6.27 8.68 -2.97
N GLU A 108 -6.42 9.90 -3.46
CA GLU A 108 -6.89 10.15 -4.83
C GLU A 108 -5.84 9.67 -5.86
N LEU A 109 -4.56 9.83 -5.57
CA LEU A 109 -3.50 9.28 -6.42
C LEU A 109 -3.58 7.74 -6.46
N TYR A 110 -3.70 7.08 -5.29
CA TYR A 110 -3.86 5.61 -5.25
C TYR A 110 -5.11 5.16 -6.00
N ARG A 111 -6.25 5.84 -5.79
CA ARG A 111 -7.48 5.54 -6.51
C ARG A 111 -7.29 5.61 -8.02
N ARG A 112 -6.72 6.71 -8.53
CA ARG A 112 -6.46 6.86 -9.96
C ARG A 112 -5.45 5.86 -10.51
N CYS A 113 -4.51 5.44 -9.69
CA CYS A 113 -3.55 4.41 -10.09
C CYS A 113 -4.20 3.03 -10.18
N VAL A 114 -5.09 2.70 -9.26
CA VAL A 114 -5.93 1.49 -9.36
C VAL A 114 -6.78 1.56 -10.63
N ASP A 115 -7.45 2.69 -10.88
CA ASP A 115 -8.21 2.91 -12.11
C ASP A 115 -7.35 2.69 -13.36
N ALA A 116 -6.14 3.23 -13.38
CA ALA A 116 -5.21 3.06 -14.50
C ALA A 116 -4.74 1.61 -14.66
N LEU A 117 -4.44 0.92 -13.56
CA LEU A 117 -4.05 -0.50 -13.60
C LEU A 117 -5.20 -1.40 -14.08
N LEU A 118 -6.44 -1.06 -13.75
CA LEU A 118 -7.62 -1.81 -14.18
C LEU A 118 -7.98 -1.55 -15.65
N ARG A 119 -7.78 -0.34 -16.16
CA ARG A 119 -8.21 0.08 -17.51
C ARG A 119 -7.10 0.01 -18.56
N ASP A 120 -5.90 0.48 -18.19
CA ASP A 120 -4.85 0.78 -19.18
C ASP A 120 -3.78 -0.29 -19.28
N TRP A 121 -3.71 -1.25 -18.35
CA TRP A 121 -2.69 -2.29 -18.38
C TRP A 121 -2.77 -3.15 -19.64
N ASP A 122 -3.98 -3.38 -20.16
CA ASP A 122 -4.19 -4.14 -21.40
C ASP A 122 -3.93 -3.33 -22.66
N THR A 123 -4.22 -2.02 -22.64
CA THR A 123 -3.99 -1.14 -23.81
C THR A 123 -2.51 -0.83 -24.04
N SER A 124 -1.70 -0.74 -22.99
CA SER A 124 -0.27 -0.41 -23.10
C SER A 124 0.59 -1.55 -23.68
N ARG A 125 0.09 -2.79 -23.68
CA ARG A 125 0.80 -3.97 -24.19
C ARG A 125 0.39 -4.40 -25.58
N ASN A 126 -0.54 -3.70 -26.26
CA ASN A 126 -1.08 -4.05 -27.59
C ASN A 126 -1.60 -5.51 -27.70
N PHE A 127 -1.93 -6.13 -26.58
CA PHE A 127 -2.52 -7.46 -26.51
C PHE A 127 -3.96 -7.36 -26.01
N ARG A 128 -4.94 -7.51 -26.90
CA ARG A 128 -6.30 -7.89 -26.50
C ARG A 128 -6.23 -9.36 -26.08
N ARG A 129 -6.15 -9.61 -24.78
CA ARG A 129 -6.43 -10.95 -24.26
C ARG A 129 -7.93 -11.11 -24.22
N ASP A 130 -8.42 -12.23 -24.73
CA ASP A 130 -9.82 -12.60 -24.58
C ASP A 130 -10.10 -12.77 -23.08
N THR A 131 -10.79 -11.83 -22.49
CA THR A 131 -11.20 -11.89 -21.09
C THR A 131 -12.42 -12.79 -20.99
N GLN A 132 -12.28 -13.94 -20.36
CA GLN A 132 -13.39 -14.87 -20.13
C GLN A 132 -14.48 -14.24 -19.27
N TYR A 133 -14.09 -13.27 -18.42
CA TYR A 133 -14.97 -12.53 -17.51
C TYR A 133 -15.08 -11.05 -17.88
N SER A 134 -15.28 -10.76 -19.17
CA SER A 134 -15.50 -9.40 -19.70
C SER A 134 -16.67 -8.64 -19.02
N ASN A 135 -17.57 -9.37 -18.36
CA ASN A 135 -18.70 -8.83 -17.59
C ASN A 135 -18.32 -8.39 -16.16
N LEU A 136 -17.09 -8.65 -15.72
CA LEU A 136 -16.61 -8.20 -14.43
C LEU A 136 -16.12 -6.75 -14.54
N SER A 137 -17.00 -5.80 -14.16
CA SER A 137 -16.66 -4.37 -14.17
C SER A 137 -15.48 -4.05 -13.26
N ASP A 138 -14.79 -2.94 -13.52
CA ASP A 138 -13.66 -2.49 -12.70
C ASP A 138 -14.04 -2.36 -11.22
N ASP A 139 -15.23 -1.81 -10.91
CA ASP A 139 -15.75 -1.74 -9.54
C ASP A 139 -15.87 -3.11 -8.88
N ARG A 140 -16.28 -4.15 -9.62
CA ARG A 140 -16.35 -5.51 -9.09
C ARG A 140 -14.97 -6.11 -8.86
N LYS A 141 -14.01 -5.81 -9.73
CA LYS A 141 -12.60 -6.21 -9.53
C LYS A 141 -12.01 -5.53 -8.29
N GLU A 142 -12.29 -4.23 -8.10
CA GLU A 142 -11.88 -3.53 -6.89
C GLU A 142 -12.44 -4.18 -5.61
N MET A 143 -13.73 -4.56 -5.62
CA MET A 143 -14.33 -5.28 -4.48
C MET A 143 -13.65 -6.63 -4.22
N ILE A 144 -13.13 -7.32 -5.25
CA ILE A 144 -12.36 -8.54 -5.07
C ILE A 144 -11.04 -8.21 -4.36
N PHE A 145 -10.30 -7.19 -4.79
CA PHE A 145 -9.06 -6.77 -4.14
C PHE A 145 -9.29 -6.31 -2.70
N GLU A 146 -10.37 -5.58 -2.42
CA GLU A 146 -10.78 -5.20 -1.07
C GLU A 146 -11.02 -6.43 -0.18
N ASN A 147 -11.77 -7.41 -0.67
CA ASN A 147 -12.05 -8.62 0.10
C ASN A 147 -10.79 -9.49 0.29
N ILE A 148 -9.93 -9.62 -0.72
CA ILE A 148 -8.63 -10.28 -0.55
C ILE A 148 -7.85 -9.59 0.56
N ALA A 149 -7.66 -8.27 0.50
CA ALA A 149 -6.91 -7.53 1.50
C ALA A 149 -7.52 -7.65 2.91
N GLY A 150 -8.84 -7.58 3.03
CA GLY A 150 -9.55 -7.64 4.30
C GLY A 150 -9.55 -9.01 4.95
N LEU A 151 -9.78 -10.09 4.17
CA LEU A 151 -9.88 -11.44 4.70
C LEU A 151 -8.50 -12.08 4.98
N THR A 152 -7.47 -11.69 4.26
CA THR A 152 -6.10 -12.17 4.46
C THR A 152 -5.39 -11.53 5.65
N SER A 153 -5.98 -10.49 6.27
CA SER A 153 -5.36 -9.69 7.33
C SER A 153 -6.12 -9.75 8.67
N THR A 154 -6.71 -10.87 8.99
CA THR A 154 -7.56 -11.07 10.19
C THR A 154 -6.83 -11.07 11.54
N GLY A 155 -5.97 -10.10 11.79
CA GLY A 155 -5.28 -9.94 13.10
C GLY A 155 -3.95 -9.26 13.01
N ASN A 156 -3.13 -9.63 12.07
CA ASN A 156 -1.87 -8.98 11.71
C ASN A 156 -1.92 -8.56 10.24
N ILE A 157 -1.19 -7.51 9.89
CA ILE A 157 -0.96 -7.17 8.49
C ILE A 157 0.06 -8.18 7.95
N GLU A 158 -0.43 -9.18 7.23
CA GLU A 158 0.38 -10.15 6.52
C GLU A 158 0.32 -9.81 5.04
N TYR A 159 1.49 -9.55 4.45
CA TYR A 159 1.55 -9.16 3.03
C TYR A 159 1.48 -10.36 2.10
N GLU A 160 1.85 -11.55 2.59
CA GLU A 160 1.72 -12.82 1.89
C GLU A 160 0.53 -13.60 2.44
N PHE A 161 -0.22 -14.24 1.55
CA PHE A 161 -1.39 -15.03 1.89
C PHE A 161 -1.50 -16.26 1.01
N SER A 162 -2.14 -17.32 1.52
CA SER A 162 -2.27 -18.56 0.77
C SER A 162 -3.23 -18.44 -0.43
N GLU A 163 -3.01 -19.26 -1.46
CA GLU A 163 -3.95 -19.40 -2.59
C GLU A 163 -5.37 -19.74 -2.09
N ALA A 164 -5.48 -20.57 -1.06
CA ALA A 164 -6.78 -20.94 -0.47
C ALA A 164 -7.52 -19.70 0.08
N MET A 165 -6.83 -18.83 0.82
CA MET A 165 -7.42 -17.57 1.34
C MET A 165 -7.83 -16.64 0.20
N ALA A 166 -7.00 -16.52 -0.84
CA ALA A 166 -7.33 -15.72 -2.01
C ALA A 166 -8.58 -16.24 -2.72
N LEU A 167 -8.67 -17.56 -2.94
CA LEU A 167 -9.81 -18.22 -3.57
C LEU A 167 -11.09 -18.07 -2.74
N GLU A 168 -11.01 -18.19 -1.41
CA GLU A 168 -12.14 -17.93 -0.52
C GLU A 168 -12.64 -16.49 -0.66
N ALA A 169 -11.74 -15.51 -0.61
CA ALA A 169 -12.08 -14.08 -0.76
C ALA A 169 -12.71 -13.79 -2.13
N VAL A 170 -12.18 -14.37 -3.20
CA VAL A 170 -12.75 -14.25 -4.55
C VAL A 170 -14.13 -14.89 -4.60
N SER A 171 -14.27 -16.14 -4.11
CA SER A 171 -15.53 -16.90 -4.11
C SER A 171 -16.63 -16.13 -3.37
N ASP A 172 -16.35 -15.62 -2.18
CA ASP A 172 -17.30 -14.83 -1.38
C ASP A 172 -17.74 -13.55 -2.08
N THR A 173 -16.84 -12.97 -2.86
CA THR A 173 -17.13 -11.73 -3.59
C THR A 173 -17.98 -11.99 -4.81
N ILE A 174 -17.58 -12.97 -5.65
CA ILE A 174 -18.28 -13.26 -6.92
C ILE A 174 -19.67 -13.85 -6.70
N ALA A 175 -19.89 -14.57 -5.59
CA ALA A 175 -21.22 -15.07 -5.21
C ALA A 175 -22.24 -13.92 -5.10
N ARG A 176 -21.84 -12.75 -4.64
CA ARG A 176 -22.70 -11.54 -4.57
C ARG A 176 -23.07 -11.01 -5.95
N PHE A 177 -22.32 -11.36 -6.98
CA PHE A 177 -22.56 -10.99 -8.37
C PHE A 177 -23.32 -12.05 -9.15
N GLY A 178 -23.70 -13.16 -8.48
CA GLY A 178 -24.35 -14.30 -9.11
C GLY A 178 -23.45 -15.19 -9.96
N LEU A 179 -22.13 -15.07 -9.77
CA LEU A 179 -21.16 -15.95 -10.44
C LEU A 179 -20.93 -17.21 -9.61
N PRO A 180 -20.70 -18.39 -10.25
CA PRO A 180 -20.49 -19.64 -9.54
C PRO A 180 -19.13 -19.64 -8.84
N ALA A 181 -19.07 -20.23 -7.64
CA ALA A 181 -17.84 -20.35 -6.85
C ALA A 181 -16.69 -21.05 -7.60
N ASN A 182 -17.02 -21.98 -8.52
CA ASN A 182 -16.04 -22.68 -9.33
C ASN A 182 -15.24 -21.76 -10.27
N ASP A 183 -15.72 -20.56 -10.53
CA ASP A 183 -15.04 -19.57 -11.36
C ASP A 183 -13.94 -18.80 -10.60
N SER A 184 -13.88 -18.92 -9.27
CA SER A 184 -12.94 -18.16 -8.44
C SER A 184 -11.48 -18.36 -8.84
N LYS A 185 -11.08 -19.56 -9.21
CA LYS A 185 -9.71 -19.84 -9.65
C LYS A 185 -9.37 -19.15 -10.97
N ASN A 186 -10.28 -19.23 -11.94
CA ASN A 186 -10.07 -18.62 -13.25
C ASN A 186 -10.04 -17.08 -13.12
N ILE A 187 -10.93 -16.51 -12.28
CA ILE A 187 -10.97 -15.09 -12.00
C ILE A 187 -9.67 -14.64 -11.29
N LEU A 188 -9.19 -15.40 -10.30
CA LEU A 188 -7.92 -15.07 -9.62
C LEU A 188 -6.75 -15.04 -10.60
N VAL A 189 -6.64 -16.03 -11.48
CA VAL A 189 -5.60 -16.08 -12.52
C VAL A 189 -5.75 -14.92 -13.51
N GLU A 190 -6.97 -14.56 -13.89
CA GLU A 190 -7.23 -13.45 -14.80
C GLU A 190 -6.83 -12.11 -14.17
N ILE A 191 -7.23 -11.82 -12.93
CA ILE A 191 -6.87 -10.57 -12.26
C ILE A 191 -5.37 -10.47 -11.97
N GLU A 192 -4.70 -11.59 -11.65
CA GLU A 192 -3.25 -11.65 -11.50
C GLU A 192 -2.56 -11.27 -12.82
N SER A 193 -2.92 -11.96 -13.90
CA SER A 193 -2.24 -11.82 -15.18
C SER A 193 -2.51 -10.48 -15.88
N HIS A 194 -3.68 -9.86 -15.63
CA HIS A 194 -4.12 -8.67 -16.34
C HIS A 194 -3.76 -7.38 -15.62
N HIS A 195 -3.83 -7.35 -14.29
CA HIS A 195 -3.73 -6.08 -13.55
C HIS A 195 -2.44 -5.93 -12.75
N GLY A 196 -1.74 -7.02 -12.41
CA GLY A 196 -0.49 -6.96 -11.66
C GLY A 196 -0.63 -6.29 -10.28
N ILE A 197 -1.86 -6.25 -9.72
CA ILE A 197 -2.14 -5.74 -8.38
C ILE A 197 -1.86 -6.82 -7.33
N VAL A 198 -2.24 -8.05 -7.65
CA VAL A 198 -1.94 -9.26 -6.87
C VAL A 198 -1.10 -10.16 -7.75
N GLU A 199 -0.09 -10.80 -7.19
CA GLU A 199 0.84 -11.68 -7.89
C GLU A 199 1.13 -12.94 -7.09
N LYS A 200 1.38 -14.04 -7.77
CA LYS A 200 1.82 -15.28 -7.17
C LYS A 200 3.31 -15.21 -6.89
N CYS A 201 3.70 -15.34 -5.62
CA CYS A 201 5.10 -15.27 -5.19
C CYS A 201 5.74 -16.64 -4.97
N SER A 202 4.95 -17.69 -4.75
CA SER A 202 5.40 -19.09 -4.70
C SER A 202 4.29 -20.05 -5.12
N ALA A 203 4.52 -21.37 -5.03
CA ALA A 203 3.56 -22.40 -5.46
C ALA A 203 2.16 -22.18 -4.89
N ASP A 204 2.06 -21.83 -3.60
CA ASP A 204 0.80 -21.74 -2.86
C ASP A 204 0.58 -20.36 -2.20
N LEU A 205 1.43 -19.36 -2.52
CA LEU A 205 1.39 -18.04 -1.89
C LEU A 205 1.20 -16.94 -2.93
N TYR A 206 0.37 -15.98 -2.56
CA TYR A 206 0.11 -14.74 -3.26
C TYR A 206 0.49 -13.55 -2.40
N GLN A 207 0.73 -12.41 -3.03
CA GLN A 207 0.93 -11.13 -2.38
C GLN A 207 0.35 -9.99 -3.23
N PHE A 208 0.11 -8.84 -2.62
CA PHE A 208 -0.05 -7.63 -3.40
C PHE A 208 1.31 -7.20 -3.96
N SER A 209 1.34 -6.78 -5.21
CA SER A 209 2.57 -6.32 -5.90
C SER A 209 3.31 -5.22 -5.13
N HIS A 210 2.61 -4.53 -4.25
CA HIS A 210 3.21 -3.60 -3.30
C HIS A 210 2.43 -3.53 -1.98
N GLY A 211 3.15 -3.50 -0.84
CA GLY A 211 2.53 -3.50 0.49
C GLY A 211 1.57 -2.33 0.73
N THR A 212 1.87 -1.14 0.20
CA THR A 212 0.95 0.00 0.31
C THR A 212 -0.32 -0.13 -0.52
N MET A 213 -0.32 -0.92 -1.59
CA MET A 213 -1.56 -1.27 -2.29
C MET A 213 -2.43 -2.18 -1.43
N HIS A 214 -1.82 -3.16 -0.76
CA HIS A 214 -2.52 -3.99 0.22
C HIS A 214 -3.14 -3.14 1.34
N GLU A 215 -2.36 -2.24 1.95
CA GLU A 215 -2.82 -1.33 3.01
C GLU A 215 -3.97 -0.41 2.52
N TYR A 216 -3.91 0.06 1.28
CA TYR A 216 -4.96 0.87 0.67
C TYR A 216 -6.27 0.07 0.48
N PHE A 217 -6.20 -1.14 -0.10
CA PHE A 217 -7.38 -1.98 -0.27
C PHE A 217 -7.95 -2.47 1.05
N MET A 218 -7.10 -2.76 2.05
CA MET A 218 -7.52 -3.08 3.40
C MET A 218 -8.29 -1.92 4.04
N ALA A 219 -7.81 -0.69 3.90
CA ALA A 219 -8.51 0.49 4.39
C ALA A 219 -9.89 0.65 3.72
N ARG A 220 -9.97 0.44 2.41
CA ARG A 220 -11.23 0.44 1.67
C ARG A 220 -12.18 -0.65 2.17
N TYR A 221 -11.68 -1.87 2.39
CA TYR A 221 -12.47 -2.95 2.97
C TYR A 221 -13.05 -2.57 4.33
N ILE A 222 -12.24 -2.03 5.23
CA ILE A 222 -12.67 -1.61 6.58
C ILE A 222 -13.77 -0.55 6.50
N VAL A 223 -13.60 0.45 5.62
CA VAL A 223 -14.60 1.50 5.39
C VAL A 223 -15.88 0.92 4.79
N SER A 224 -15.79 0.03 3.81
CA SER A 224 -16.96 -0.62 3.19
C SER A 224 -17.76 -1.48 4.18
N LYS A 225 -17.11 -2.01 5.22
CA LYS A 225 -17.73 -2.79 6.31
C LYS A 225 -18.13 -1.95 7.53
N ARG A 226 -17.82 -0.66 7.54
CA ARG A 226 -18.08 0.26 8.68
C ARG A 226 -17.40 -0.17 9.97
N PHE A 227 -16.15 -0.67 9.87
CA PHE A 227 -15.35 -1.11 11.01
C PHE A 227 -14.28 -0.09 11.43
N GLU A 228 -14.33 1.15 10.93
CA GLU A 228 -13.28 2.16 11.08
C GLU A 228 -12.94 2.44 12.54
N MET A 229 -13.95 2.78 13.34
CA MET A 229 -13.76 3.11 14.76
C MET A 229 -13.31 1.89 15.59
N GLN A 230 -13.84 0.71 15.27
CA GLN A 230 -13.44 -0.54 15.93
C GLN A 230 -11.97 -0.86 15.62
N THR A 231 -11.57 -0.75 14.36
CA THR A 231 -10.20 -0.98 13.91
C THR A 231 -9.26 0.04 14.53
N LEU A 232 -9.64 1.32 14.54
CA LEU A 232 -8.85 2.38 15.15
C LEU A 232 -8.59 2.07 16.63
N LYS A 233 -9.64 1.84 17.42
CA LYS A 233 -9.53 1.56 18.86
C LYS A 233 -8.68 0.33 19.17
N LYS A 234 -8.68 -0.66 18.27
CA LYS A 234 -7.91 -1.89 18.44
C LYS A 234 -6.42 -1.73 18.10
N HIS A 235 -6.10 -0.87 17.11
CA HIS A 235 -4.78 -0.88 16.47
C HIS A 235 -4.03 0.46 16.50
N TYR A 236 -4.56 1.54 17.09
CA TYR A 236 -3.92 2.86 17.06
C TYR A 236 -2.53 2.90 17.71
N GLU A 237 -2.22 1.98 18.62
CA GLU A 237 -0.89 1.84 19.24
C GLU A 237 0.08 1.00 18.41
N ASP A 238 -0.40 0.25 17.42
CA ASP A 238 0.43 -0.61 16.58
C ASP A 238 0.90 0.13 15.33
N SER A 239 2.18 0.45 15.28
CA SER A 239 2.76 1.19 14.15
C SER A 239 2.60 0.52 12.78
N ARG A 240 2.45 -0.80 12.74
CA ARG A 240 2.18 -1.55 11.50
C ARG A 240 0.86 -1.15 10.86
N TRP A 241 -0.13 -0.75 11.70
CA TRP A 241 -1.45 -0.33 11.25
C TRP A 241 -1.55 1.14 10.89
N HIS A 242 -0.54 1.95 11.19
CA HIS A 242 -0.62 3.40 11.00
C HIS A 242 -0.91 3.84 9.57
N THR A 243 -0.38 3.12 8.56
CA THR A 243 -0.66 3.44 7.15
C THR A 243 -2.12 3.14 6.80
N VAL A 244 -2.64 1.98 7.23
CA VAL A 244 -4.05 1.60 7.03
C VAL A 244 -4.98 2.60 7.71
N LEU A 245 -4.71 2.95 8.97
CA LEU A 245 -5.51 3.92 9.74
C LEU A 245 -5.49 5.32 9.09
N ALA A 246 -4.36 5.75 8.58
CA ALA A 246 -4.25 7.01 7.86
C ALA A 246 -5.02 6.98 6.53
N PHE A 247 -5.00 5.86 5.79
CA PHE A 247 -5.84 5.68 4.62
C PHE A 247 -7.33 5.70 4.97
N ILE A 248 -7.74 5.04 6.06
CA ILE A 248 -9.15 5.07 6.52
C ILE A 248 -9.60 6.53 6.72
N CYS A 249 -8.83 7.32 7.50
CA CYS A 249 -9.14 8.72 7.73
C CYS A 249 -9.21 9.55 6.42
N ALA A 250 -8.37 9.23 5.43
CA ALA A 250 -8.32 9.96 4.19
C ALA A 250 -9.39 9.54 3.15
N ILE A 251 -9.91 8.31 3.26
CA ILE A 251 -11.00 7.78 2.41
C ILE A 251 -12.36 8.28 2.90
N LEU A 252 -12.55 8.43 4.21
CA LEU A 252 -13.81 8.88 4.79
C LEU A 252 -14.15 10.32 4.36
N ASN A 253 -15.42 10.56 4.07
CA ASN A 253 -15.92 11.90 3.82
C ASN A 253 -15.85 12.78 5.07
N ASP A 254 -16.12 12.19 6.24
CA ASP A 254 -15.98 12.83 7.54
C ASP A 254 -15.13 11.98 8.48
N PRO A 255 -13.83 12.24 8.63
CA PRO A 255 -12.94 11.56 9.55
C PRO A 255 -12.97 12.14 10.97
N SER A 256 -13.81 13.16 11.24
CA SER A 256 -13.83 13.88 12.52
C SER A 256 -13.93 12.96 13.74
N PRO A 257 -14.80 11.94 13.79
CA PRO A 257 -14.89 11.06 14.96
C PRO A 257 -13.60 10.29 15.25
N LEU A 258 -12.86 9.90 14.20
CA LEU A 258 -11.59 9.18 14.33
C LEU A 258 -10.49 10.13 14.81
N LEU A 259 -10.44 11.34 14.26
CA LEU A 259 -9.46 12.35 14.65
C LEU A 259 -9.69 12.84 16.08
N GLU A 260 -10.94 13.02 16.49
CA GLU A 260 -11.31 13.38 17.87
C GLU A 260 -10.83 12.29 18.85
N PHE A 261 -11.03 11.02 18.54
CA PHE A 261 -10.50 9.92 19.35
C PHE A 261 -8.98 10.01 19.46
N LEU A 262 -8.25 10.18 18.33
CA LEU A 262 -6.79 10.25 18.32
C LEU A 262 -6.26 11.47 19.09
N VAL A 263 -6.90 12.62 18.95
CA VAL A 263 -6.55 13.83 19.72
C VAL A 263 -6.83 13.61 21.20
N GLY A 264 -7.98 13.01 21.55
CA GLY A 264 -8.36 12.70 22.92
C GLY A 264 -7.37 11.76 23.61
N VAL A 265 -6.92 10.68 22.94
CA VAL A 265 -5.90 9.77 23.50
C VAL A 265 -4.50 10.40 23.50
N SER A 266 -4.28 11.47 22.72
CA SER A 266 -3.01 12.20 22.64
C SER A 266 -2.97 13.43 23.56
N SER A 267 -4.05 13.74 24.28
CA SER A 267 -4.13 14.92 25.16
C SER A 267 -3.22 14.80 26.38
N THR A 268 -2.78 15.95 26.91
CA THR A 268 -1.82 16.03 28.02
C THR A 268 -2.34 15.39 29.31
N GLU A 269 -3.64 15.34 29.54
CA GLU A 269 -4.24 14.70 30.72
C GLU A 269 -4.06 13.18 30.69
N ASN A 270 -4.18 12.56 29.51
CA ASN A 270 -3.94 11.14 29.34
C ASN A 270 -2.46 10.77 29.40
N PHE A 271 -1.54 11.70 29.14
CA PHE A 271 -0.10 11.44 29.16
C PHE A 271 0.48 11.19 30.55
N ARG A 272 -0.14 11.69 31.62
CA ARG A 272 0.31 11.40 32.99
C ARG A 272 0.22 9.91 33.34
N ASN A 273 -0.61 9.16 32.63
CA ASN A 273 -0.84 7.73 32.82
C ASN A 273 -0.08 6.85 31.80
N TYR A 274 0.69 7.44 30.90
CA TYR A 274 1.43 6.68 29.88
C TYR A 274 2.76 6.15 30.43
N PRO A 275 2.98 4.83 30.43
CA PRO A 275 4.18 4.25 31.04
C PRO A 275 5.46 4.46 30.22
N THR A 276 5.38 4.91 28.93
CA THR A 276 6.56 5.04 28.08
C THR A 276 6.43 6.14 27.04
N PHE A 277 7.54 6.88 26.83
CA PHE A 277 7.73 7.90 25.79
C PHE A 277 7.45 7.36 24.36
N GLY A 278 7.72 6.06 24.12
CA GLY A 278 7.51 5.45 22.81
C GLY A 278 6.05 5.41 22.34
N LYS A 279 5.10 5.17 23.24
CA LYS A 279 3.66 5.17 22.90
C LYS A 279 3.17 6.55 22.48
N ARG A 280 3.64 7.60 23.16
CA ARG A 280 3.33 8.99 22.82
C ARG A 280 3.80 9.34 21.41
N LEU A 281 5.03 8.98 21.09
CA LEU A 281 5.60 9.22 19.77
C LEU A 281 4.79 8.49 18.69
N SER A 282 4.34 7.27 18.95
CA SER A 282 3.50 6.49 18.03
C SER A 282 2.20 7.21 17.66
N HIS A 283 1.48 7.79 18.64
CA HIS A 283 0.23 8.52 18.38
C HIS A 283 0.45 9.79 17.58
N LEU A 284 1.48 10.56 17.92
CA LEU A 284 1.83 11.77 17.17
C LEU A 284 2.25 11.44 15.73
N LEU A 285 2.97 10.34 15.53
CA LEU A 285 3.33 9.84 14.21
C LEU A 285 2.09 9.43 13.40
N LEU A 286 1.10 8.79 14.04
CA LEU A 286 -0.16 8.46 13.37
C LEU A 286 -0.93 9.71 12.94
N LEU A 287 -1.10 10.69 13.84
CA LEU A 287 -1.74 11.99 13.51
C LEU A 287 -0.99 12.70 12.38
N HIS A 288 0.33 12.77 12.46
CA HIS A 288 1.16 13.35 11.39
C HIS A 288 0.94 12.59 10.06
N ARG A 289 0.87 11.26 10.09
CA ARG A 289 0.62 10.44 8.89
C ARG A 289 -0.77 10.71 8.31
N CYS A 290 -1.82 10.85 9.13
CA CYS A 290 -3.15 11.26 8.66
C CYS A 290 -3.08 12.61 7.93
N MET A 291 -2.41 13.61 8.51
CA MET A 291 -2.22 14.91 7.87
C MET A 291 -1.48 14.80 6.54
N SER A 292 -0.42 13.97 6.49
CA SER A 292 0.38 13.76 5.27
C SER A 292 -0.40 13.06 4.15
N MET A 293 -1.54 12.42 4.46
CA MET A 293 -2.46 11.84 3.46
C MET A 293 -3.44 12.88 2.89
N GLY A 294 -3.37 14.12 3.33
CA GLY A 294 -4.26 15.20 2.91
C GLY A 294 -5.60 15.22 3.66
N VAL A 295 -5.65 14.63 4.86
CA VAL A 295 -6.83 14.70 5.73
C VAL A 295 -6.95 16.11 6.29
N ALA A 296 -8.10 16.76 6.06
CA ALA A 296 -8.38 18.08 6.63
C ALA A 296 -8.69 17.92 8.13
N ILE A 297 -7.92 18.59 8.98
CA ILE A 297 -8.23 18.65 10.41
C ILE A 297 -9.42 19.61 10.60
N PRO A 298 -10.50 19.16 11.26
CA PRO A 298 -11.63 20.02 11.60
C PRO A 298 -11.16 21.26 12.38
N PRO A 299 -11.75 22.45 12.12
CA PRO A 299 -11.35 23.68 12.81
C PRO A 299 -11.37 23.57 14.35
N ALA A 300 -12.34 22.81 14.89
CA ALA A 300 -12.46 22.57 16.33
C ALA A 300 -11.27 21.80 16.93
N LEU A 301 -10.52 21.03 16.14
CA LEU A 301 -9.36 20.24 16.58
C LEU A 301 -8.02 20.93 16.35
N ARG A 302 -8.00 22.10 15.67
CA ARG A 302 -6.75 22.84 15.38
C ARG A 302 -6.18 23.60 16.57
N SER A 303 -6.99 23.83 17.60
CA SER A 303 -6.63 24.60 18.80
C SER A 303 -6.24 23.73 19.99
N ASN A 304 -6.30 22.42 19.86
CA ASN A 304 -5.89 21.45 20.89
C ASN A 304 -4.57 20.78 20.47
#